data_3c50dac60e609dd57d1c0a5c7ceaa786
#
_entry.id   3c50dac60e609dd57d1c0a5c7ceaa786
#
_cell.length_a   1.000
_cell.length_b   1.000
_cell.length_c   1.000
_cell.angle_alpha   90.00
_cell.angle_beta   90.00
_cell.angle_gamma   90.00
#
_symmetry.space_group_name_H-M   'P 1'
#
loop_
_entity.id
_entity.type
_entity.pdbx_description
1 polymer ?
#
loop_
_entity_poly.entity_id
_entity_poly.type
_entity_poly.pdbx_seq_one_letter_code
_entity_poly.pdbx_strand_id
1 'polypeptide(L)'
;GAVTNGSNMLRLFPTFNDFNIRNAEGEVTLYFSTTIPFLIAGVCIGLIVLLLHSSYGRAFMSIRDDEIAAEAMGVNLARHKQQAFCISSFFAGVGGAMLAMYQNSVQAKSFTSAMTYEILLIVVIGGIGSVTGSCLSSFLFVACSEWWLRFLDQKQLIGTWEVPLLRNGFRL
;
A
#
# COMPACT_ATOMS: atom_id res chain seq x y z
N GLY A 1 25.67 9.35 -6.31
CA GLY A 1 25.76 9.49 -7.76
C GLY A 1 24.68 10.40 -8.31
N ALA A 2 24.84 10.96 -9.52
CA ALA A 2 23.92 11.94 -10.12
C ALA A 2 22.50 11.40 -10.33
N VAL A 3 22.32 10.09 -10.43
CA VAL A 3 21.01 9.46 -10.69
C VAL A 3 20.19 9.22 -9.43
N THR A 4 20.85 8.89 -8.32
CA THR A 4 20.15 8.53 -7.07
C THR A 4 20.21 9.63 -6.02
N ASN A 5 20.88 10.74 -6.29
CA ASN A 5 21.11 11.88 -5.40
C ASN A 5 21.67 11.50 -4.00
N GLY A 6 22.12 10.24 -3.83
CA GLY A 6 22.69 9.72 -2.59
C GLY A 6 21.73 9.73 -1.42
N SER A 7 22.11 10.37 -0.32
CA SER A 7 21.27 10.55 0.89
C SER A 7 20.26 11.71 0.77
N ASN A 8 20.32 12.50 -0.31
CA ASN A 8 19.40 13.61 -0.52
C ASN A 8 18.05 13.10 -1.04
N MET A 9 16.99 13.85 -0.74
CA MET A 9 15.65 13.53 -1.24
C MET A 9 15.55 13.70 -2.75
N LEU A 10 14.94 12.74 -3.43
CA LEU A 10 14.56 12.87 -4.82
C LEU A 10 13.21 13.59 -4.88
N ARG A 11 13.19 14.79 -5.51
CA ARG A 11 11.99 15.65 -5.60
C ARG A 11 11.58 15.99 -7.05
N LEU A 12 12.37 15.57 -8.02
CA LEU A 12 12.18 15.89 -9.44
C LEU A 12 11.30 14.86 -10.16
N PHE A 13 10.09 14.64 -9.66
CA PHE A 13 9.11 13.80 -10.34
C PHE A 13 7.70 14.40 -10.17
N PRO A 14 6.78 14.18 -11.11
CA PRO A 14 5.43 14.70 -11.04
C PRO A 14 4.70 14.14 -9.80
N THR A 15 4.04 15.03 -9.08
CA THR A 15 3.26 14.69 -7.89
C THR A 15 1.77 14.75 -8.19
N PHE A 16 0.94 14.15 -7.35
CA PHE A 16 -0.52 14.23 -7.55
C PHE A 16 -1.05 15.67 -7.56
N ASN A 17 -0.35 16.61 -6.89
CA ASN A 17 -0.73 18.04 -6.89
C ASN A 17 -0.56 18.71 -8.26
N ASP A 18 0.30 18.18 -9.14
CA ASP A 18 0.55 18.72 -10.47
C ASP A 18 -0.62 18.41 -11.43
N PHE A 19 -1.45 17.43 -11.09
CA PHE A 19 -2.64 17.07 -11.86
C PHE A 19 -3.89 17.91 -11.53
N ASN A 20 -3.82 18.81 -10.55
CA ASN A 20 -4.93 19.68 -10.22
C ASN A 20 -5.16 20.71 -11.33
N ILE A 21 -6.39 20.81 -11.83
CA ILE A 21 -6.76 21.84 -12.80
C ILE A 21 -6.94 23.16 -12.05
N ARG A 22 -6.13 24.15 -12.41
CA ARG A 22 -6.21 25.52 -11.88
C ARG A 22 -6.85 26.45 -12.91
N ASN A 23 -7.74 27.32 -12.44
CA ASN A 23 -8.28 28.40 -13.27
C ASN A 23 -7.22 29.49 -13.53
N ALA A 24 -7.52 30.41 -14.44
CA ALA A 24 -6.67 31.56 -14.75
C ALA A 24 -6.37 32.45 -13.52
N GLU A 25 -7.18 32.36 -12.49
CA GLU A 25 -7.03 33.06 -11.19
C GLU A 25 -6.21 32.27 -10.17
N GLY A 26 -5.70 31.07 -10.53
CA GLY A 26 -4.88 30.24 -9.66
C GLY A 26 -5.66 29.39 -8.64
N GLU A 27 -6.98 29.46 -8.61
CA GLU A 27 -7.81 28.60 -7.76
C GLU A 27 -7.96 27.18 -8.33
N VAL A 28 -7.92 26.19 -7.44
CA VAL A 28 -8.10 24.77 -7.81
C VAL A 28 -9.58 24.50 -8.04
N THR A 29 -9.97 24.32 -9.29
CA THR A 29 -11.37 24.04 -9.68
C THR A 29 -11.74 22.58 -9.47
N LEU A 30 -10.81 21.65 -9.69
CA LEU A 30 -11.01 20.22 -9.52
C LEU A 30 -9.79 19.59 -8.82
N TYR A 31 -10.06 18.95 -7.69
CA TYR A 31 -9.05 18.25 -6.90
C TYR A 31 -8.79 16.84 -7.45
N PHE A 32 -8.11 16.76 -8.58
CA PHE A 32 -7.67 15.46 -9.15
C PHE A 32 -6.62 14.78 -8.27
N SER A 33 -5.90 15.53 -7.44
CA SER A 33 -4.88 15.03 -6.51
C SER A 33 -5.37 13.89 -5.62
N THR A 34 -6.62 13.96 -5.15
CA THR A 34 -7.20 12.92 -4.30
C THR A 34 -7.91 11.84 -5.11
N THR A 35 -8.55 12.18 -6.23
CA THR A 35 -9.38 11.24 -6.99
C THR A 35 -8.54 10.26 -7.80
N ILE A 36 -7.41 10.70 -8.39
CA ILE A 36 -6.54 9.85 -9.21
C ILE A 36 -5.99 8.64 -8.45
N PRO A 37 -5.43 8.77 -7.23
CA PRO A 37 -4.93 7.61 -6.48
C PRO A 37 -6.01 6.56 -6.21
N PHE A 38 -7.21 6.99 -5.83
CA PHE A 38 -8.33 6.07 -5.59
C PHE A 38 -8.78 5.36 -6.86
N LEU A 39 -8.79 6.06 -7.99
CA LEU A 39 -9.15 5.48 -9.28
C LEU A 39 -8.11 4.43 -9.71
N ILE A 40 -6.82 4.73 -9.61
CA ILE A 40 -5.73 3.79 -9.93
C ILE A 40 -5.81 2.56 -9.00
N ALA A 41 -5.96 2.77 -7.69
CA ALA A 41 -6.10 1.68 -6.73
C ALA A 41 -7.32 0.81 -7.04
N GLY A 42 -8.47 1.41 -7.36
CA GLY A 42 -9.68 0.69 -7.74
C GLY A 42 -9.50 -0.15 -9.01
N VAL A 43 -8.84 0.39 -10.03
CA VAL A 43 -8.51 -0.34 -11.26
C VAL A 43 -7.57 -1.51 -10.95
N CYS A 44 -6.52 -1.30 -10.17
CA CYS A 44 -5.58 -2.36 -9.79
C CYS A 44 -6.28 -3.48 -9.02
N ILE A 45 -7.11 -3.14 -8.03
CA ILE A 45 -7.88 -4.12 -7.26
C ILE A 45 -8.85 -4.88 -8.18
N GLY A 46 -9.53 -4.19 -9.08
CA GLY A 46 -10.42 -4.79 -10.07
C GLY A 46 -9.69 -5.79 -10.97
N LEU A 47 -8.51 -5.44 -11.47
CA LEU A 47 -7.68 -6.34 -12.28
C LEU A 47 -7.23 -7.57 -11.48
N ILE A 48 -6.84 -7.43 -10.21
CA ILE A 48 -6.48 -8.55 -9.36
C ILE A 48 -7.69 -9.48 -9.14
N VAL A 49 -8.86 -8.92 -8.84
CA VAL A 49 -10.08 -9.71 -8.66
C VAL A 49 -10.46 -10.44 -9.94
N LEU A 50 -10.37 -9.80 -11.09
CA LEU A 50 -10.62 -10.40 -12.39
C LEU A 50 -9.63 -11.55 -12.68
N LEU A 51 -8.36 -11.35 -12.38
CA LEU A 51 -7.33 -12.37 -12.49
C LEU A 51 -7.64 -13.58 -11.62
N LEU A 52 -8.05 -13.38 -10.37
CA LEU A 52 -8.39 -14.47 -9.45
C LEU A 52 -9.60 -15.30 -9.93
N HIS A 53 -10.56 -14.69 -10.61
CA HIS A 53 -11.72 -15.38 -11.18
C HIS A 53 -11.42 -16.05 -12.53
N SER A 54 -10.25 -15.80 -13.12
CA SER A 54 -9.81 -16.43 -14.36
C SER A 54 -9.36 -17.89 -14.18
N SER A 55 -9.08 -18.58 -15.29
CA SER A 55 -8.50 -19.94 -15.25
C SER A 55 -7.12 -19.96 -14.58
N TYR A 56 -6.34 -18.89 -14.75
CA TYR A 56 -5.04 -18.76 -14.07
C TYR A 56 -5.20 -18.62 -12.56
N GLY A 57 -6.20 -17.84 -12.11
CA GLY A 57 -6.49 -17.66 -10.69
C GLY A 57 -6.88 -18.99 -10.02
N ARG A 58 -7.67 -19.83 -10.69
CA ARG A 58 -8.00 -21.17 -10.19
C ARG A 58 -6.77 -22.06 -10.06
N ALA A 59 -5.84 -22.01 -11.02
CA ALA A 59 -4.57 -22.72 -10.91
C ALA A 59 -3.71 -22.20 -9.74
N PHE A 60 -3.66 -20.91 -9.50
CA PHE A 60 -2.97 -20.33 -8.34
C PHE A 60 -3.58 -20.77 -7.01
N MET A 61 -4.91 -20.84 -6.94
CA MET A 61 -5.60 -21.33 -5.73
C MET A 61 -5.33 -22.82 -5.50
N SER A 62 -5.36 -23.67 -6.53
CA SER A 62 -5.06 -25.09 -6.38
C SER A 62 -3.62 -25.34 -5.92
N ILE A 63 -2.65 -24.56 -6.43
CA ILE A 63 -1.25 -24.63 -5.98
C ILE A 63 -1.11 -24.19 -4.52
N ARG A 64 -1.84 -23.17 -4.10
CA ARG A 64 -1.84 -22.69 -2.71
C ARG A 64 -2.39 -23.74 -1.75
N ASP A 65 -3.46 -24.42 -2.15
CA ASP A 65 -4.15 -25.37 -1.28
C ASP A 65 -3.38 -26.69 -1.17
N ASP A 66 -2.88 -27.25 -2.28
CA ASP A 66 -2.00 -28.42 -2.30
C ASP A 66 -1.15 -28.45 -3.57
N GLU A 67 0.17 -28.25 -3.41
CA GLU A 67 1.12 -28.23 -4.51
C GLU A 67 1.25 -29.62 -5.18
N ILE A 68 1.23 -30.68 -4.37
CA ILE A 68 1.42 -32.06 -4.87
C ILE A 68 0.20 -32.50 -5.68
N ALA A 69 -0.99 -32.23 -5.18
CA ALA A 69 -2.24 -32.52 -5.90
C ALA A 69 -2.35 -31.71 -7.20
N ALA A 70 -1.97 -30.45 -7.21
CA ALA A 70 -1.98 -29.58 -8.38
C ALA A 70 -1.02 -30.12 -9.47
N GLU A 71 0.18 -30.58 -9.10
CA GLU A 71 1.16 -31.15 -10.00
C GLU A 71 0.65 -32.47 -10.58
N ALA A 72 0.04 -33.34 -9.78
CA ALA A 72 -0.57 -34.60 -10.22
C ALA A 72 -1.70 -34.35 -11.23
N MET A 73 -2.41 -33.22 -11.16
CA MET A 73 -3.43 -32.82 -12.14
C MET A 73 -2.84 -32.13 -13.39
N GLY A 74 -1.51 -32.09 -13.53
CA GLY A 74 -0.80 -31.58 -14.71
C GLY A 74 -0.53 -30.08 -14.69
N VAL A 75 -0.69 -29.42 -13.55
CA VAL A 75 -0.36 -27.99 -13.40
C VAL A 75 1.16 -27.83 -13.28
N ASN A 76 1.77 -27.03 -14.16
CA ASN A 76 3.20 -26.75 -14.11
C ASN A 76 3.49 -25.72 -13.00
N LEU A 77 3.92 -26.18 -11.82
CA LEU A 77 4.21 -25.38 -10.63
C LEU A 77 5.20 -24.25 -10.89
N ALA A 78 6.34 -24.57 -11.54
CA ALA A 78 7.40 -23.59 -11.76
C ALA A 78 6.91 -22.40 -12.60
N ARG A 79 6.20 -22.68 -13.70
CA ARG A 79 5.65 -21.65 -14.58
C ARG A 79 4.61 -20.78 -13.89
N HIS A 80 3.68 -21.37 -13.15
CA HIS A 80 2.64 -20.62 -12.45
C HIS A 80 3.20 -19.80 -11.28
N LYS A 81 4.14 -20.33 -10.50
CA LYS A 81 4.84 -19.59 -9.45
C LYS A 81 5.60 -18.38 -10.02
N GLN A 82 6.29 -18.55 -11.16
CA GLN A 82 6.98 -17.45 -11.82
C GLN A 82 6.01 -16.39 -12.33
N GLN A 83 4.89 -16.78 -12.92
CA GLN A 83 3.85 -15.84 -13.37
C GLN A 83 3.24 -15.08 -12.19
N ALA A 84 2.92 -15.76 -11.10
CA ALA A 84 2.41 -15.11 -9.89
C ALA A 84 3.41 -14.08 -9.33
N PHE A 85 4.71 -14.43 -9.31
CA PHE A 85 5.76 -13.51 -8.88
C PHE A 85 5.86 -12.27 -9.77
N CYS A 86 5.84 -12.44 -11.10
CA CYS A 86 5.88 -11.31 -12.03
C CYS A 86 4.66 -10.38 -11.86
N ILE A 87 3.47 -10.95 -11.72
CA ILE A 87 2.23 -10.17 -11.55
C ILE A 87 2.26 -9.42 -10.21
N SER A 88 2.64 -10.08 -9.12
CA SER A 88 2.71 -9.43 -7.80
C SER A 88 3.76 -8.31 -7.75
N SER A 89 4.91 -8.52 -8.40
CA SER A 89 5.97 -7.51 -8.52
C SER A 89 5.51 -6.28 -9.30
N PHE A 90 4.72 -6.47 -10.35
CA PHE A 90 4.13 -5.38 -11.11
C PHE A 90 3.20 -4.52 -10.22
N PHE A 91 2.26 -5.14 -9.51
CA PHE A 91 1.36 -4.40 -8.63
C PHE A 91 2.08 -3.74 -7.44
N ALA A 92 3.12 -4.40 -6.91
CA ALA A 92 3.97 -3.81 -5.88
C ALA A 92 4.71 -2.55 -6.39
N GLY A 93 5.19 -2.59 -7.64
CA GLY A 93 5.80 -1.43 -8.30
C GLY A 93 4.83 -0.27 -8.48
N VAL A 94 3.59 -0.55 -8.90
CA VAL A 94 2.53 0.47 -9.00
C VAL A 94 2.23 1.08 -7.63
N GLY A 95 2.08 0.26 -6.58
CA GLY A 95 1.85 0.73 -5.21
C GLY A 95 2.99 1.61 -4.69
N GLY A 96 4.25 1.20 -4.95
CA GLY A 96 5.42 2.00 -4.61
C GLY A 96 5.49 3.34 -5.33
N ALA A 97 5.13 3.39 -6.61
CA ALA A 97 5.05 4.62 -7.38
C ALA A 97 3.97 5.57 -6.83
N MET A 98 2.80 5.05 -6.50
CA MET A 98 1.72 5.83 -5.89
C MET A 98 2.14 6.41 -4.54
N LEU A 99 2.84 5.63 -3.71
CA LEU A 99 3.37 6.08 -2.43
C LEU A 99 4.39 7.21 -2.62
N ALA A 100 5.30 7.08 -3.60
CA ALA A 100 6.28 8.11 -3.92
C ALA A 100 5.60 9.43 -4.34
N MET A 101 4.61 9.36 -5.21
CA MET A 101 3.84 10.53 -5.66
C MET A 101 3.05 11.19 -4.52
N TYR A 102 2.57 10.39 -3.56
CA TYR A 102 1.87 10.90 -2.38
C TYR A 102 2.81 11.63 -1.42
N GLN A 103 4.00 11.08 -1.17
CA GLN A 103 4.99 11.67 -0.24
C GLN A 103 5.69 12.92 -0.80
N ASN A 104 5.55 13.25 -2.08
CA ASN A 104 6.21 14.36 -2.77
C ASN A 104 7.76 14.34 -2.67
N SER A 105 8.33 13.32 -2.06
CA SER A 105 9.78 13.14 -1.91
C SER A 105 10.10 11.69 -1.60
N VAL A 106 11.11 11.15 -2.25
CA VAL A 106 11.57 9.78 -2.02
C VAL A 106 12.91 9.82 -1.31
N GLN A 107 12.95 9.25 -0.11
CA GLN A 107 14.18 9.01 0.63
C GLN A 107 14.37 7.52 0.85
N ALA A 108 15.59 7.04 0.71
CA ALA A 108 15.92 5.64 1.04
C ALA A 108 15.63 5.30 2.51
N LYS A 109 15.73 6.28 3.40
CA LYS A 109 15.45 6.13 4.83
C LYS A 109 13.96 5.86 5.15
N SER A 110 13.04 6.24 4.26
CA SER A 110 11.59 5.97 4.44
C SER A 110 11.24 4.50 4.21
N PHE A 111 12.03 3.77 3.42
CA PHE A 111 11.83 2.36 3.12
C PHE A 111 12.55 1.48 4.14
N THR A 112 12.04 1.44 5.35
CA THR A 112 12.61 0.64 6.44
C THR A 112 11.96 -0.74 6.52
N SER A 113 12.64 -1.66 7.19
CA SER A 113 12.07 -2.98 7.52
C SER A 113 10.78 -2.86 8.33
N ALA A 114 10.66 -1.82 9.16
CA ALA A 114 9.45 -1.56 9.96
C ALA A 114 8.22 -1.37 9.06
N MET A 115 8.32 -0.59 7.98
CA MET A 115 7.25 -0.43 7.00
C MET A 115 6.82 -1.76 6.37
N THR A 116 7.78 -2.65 6.09
CA THR A 116 7.47 -3.98 5.55
C THR A 116 6.69 -4.83 6.54
N TYR A 117 7.06 -4.79 7.82
CA TYR A 117 6.33 -5.51 8.87
C TYR A 117 4.92 -4.95 9.09
N GLU A 118 4.74 -3.63 8.99
CA GLU A 118 3.44 -2.98 9.09
C GLU A 118 2.51 -3.43 7.95
N ILE A 119 2.99 -3.45 6.71
CA ILE A 119 2.24 -3.95 5.56
C ILE A 119 1.91 -5.43 5.73
N LEU A 120 2.87 -6.25 6.20
CA LEU A 120 2.66 -7.67 6.46
C LEU A 120 1.56 -7.88 7.50
N LEU A 121 1.59 -7.10 8.59
CA LEU A 121 0.60 -7.16 9.66
C LEU A 121 -0.80 -6.87 9.14
N ILE A 122 -0.96 -5.84 8.31
CA ILE A 122 -2.24 -5.48 7.68
C ILE A 122 -2.78 -6.65 6.85
N VAL A 123 -1.90 -7.28 6.04
CA VAL A 123 -2.29 -8.42 5.19
C VAL A 123 -2.66 -9.65 6.02
N VAL A 124 -1.93 -9.93 7.09
CA VAL A 124 -2.22 -11.06 7.99
C VAL A 124 -3.56 -10.88 8.71
N ILE A 125 -3.83 -9.68 9.24
CA ILE A 125 -5.13 -9.36 9.89
C ILE A 125 -6.27 -9.43 8.87
N GLY A 126 -6.06 -9.00 7.63
CA GLY A 126 -7.05 -9.08 6.56
C GLY A 126 -7.35 -10.48 6.08
N GLY A 127 -6.51 -11.44 6.43
CA GLY A 127 -6.58 -12.84 6.02
C GLY A 127 -5.77 -13.13 4.76
N ILE A 128 -4.78 -14.00 4.90
CA ILE A 128 -3.89 -14.43 3.82
C ILE A 128 -4.73 -15.11 2.72
N GLY A 129 -4.67 -14.56 1.50
CA GLY A 129 -5.41 -15.09 0.35
C GLY A 129 -6.77 -14.46 0.09
N SER A 130 -7.21 -13.49 0.89
CA SER A 130 -8.43 -12.72 0.66
C SER A 130 -8.12 -11.29 0.27
N VAL A 131 -8.35 -10.91 -1.00
CA VAL A 131 -8.15 -9.54 -1.49
C VAL A 131 -9.11 -8.56 -0.80
N THR A 132 -10.38 -8.96 -0.65
CA THR A 132 -11.39 -8.14 0.04
C THR A 132 -11.06 -7.94 1.50
N GLY A 133 -10.56 -8.99 2.18
CA GLY A 133 -10.09 -8.91 3.56
C GLY A 133 -8.91 -7.96 3.73
N SER A 134 -7.91 -8.03 2.86
CA SER A 134 -6.74 -7.15 2.88
C SER A 134 -7.11 -5.68 2.61
N CYS A 135 -8.04 -5.42 1.68
CA CYS A 135 -8.53 -4.08 1.43
C CYS A 135 -9.29 -3.50 2.64
N LEU A 136 -10.16 -4.29 3.25
CA LEU A 136 -10.93 -3.86 4.43
C LEU A 136 -10.00 -3.63 5.63
N SER A 137 -9.05 -4.54 5.84
CA SER A 137 -8.06 -4.44 6.91
C SER A 137 -7.17 -3.20 6.76
N SER A 138 -6.70 -2.88 5.54
CA SER A 138 -5.89 -1.68 5.31
C SER A 138 -6.67 -0.41 5.61
N PHE A 139 -7.93 -0.32 5.21
CA PHE A 139 -8.79 0.80 5.53
C PHE A 139 -9.03 0.94 7.05
N LEU A 140 -9.34 -0.17 7.71
CA LEU A 140 -9.56 -0.21 9.15
C LEU A 140 -8.30 0.12 9.93
N PHE A 141 -7.14 -0.37 9.50
CA PHE A 141 -5.85 -0.08 10.13
C PHE A 141 -5.51 1.41 10.04
N VAL A 142 -5.65 2.03 8.85
CA VAL A 142 -5.42 3.47 8.68
C VAL A 142 -6.42 4.27 9.51
N ALA A 143 -7.70 3.93 9.50
CA ALA A 143 -8.70 4.59 10.32
C ALA A 143 -8.40 4.47 11.82
N CYS A 144 -7.98 3.29 12.27
CA CYS A 144 -7.61 3.05 13.66
C CYS A 144 -6.33 3.84 14.04
N SER A 145 -5.30 3.84 13.19
CA SER A 145 -4.06 4.54 13.47
C SER A 145 -4.22 6.07 13.46
N GLU A 146 -5.01 6.60 12.52
CA GLU A 146 -5.22 8.05 12.42
C GLU A 146 -6.21 8.57 13.47
N TRP A 147 -7.25 7.83 13.80
CA TRP A 147 -8.32 8.31 14.69
C TRP A 147 -8.05 7.96 16.15
N TRP A 148 -7.69 6.70 16.44
CA TRP A 148 -7.45 6.23 17.81
C TRP A 148 -6.13 6.72 18.38
N LEU A 149 -5.03 6.67 17.61
CA LEU A 149 -3.73 7.16 18.06
C LEU A 149 -3.69 8.69 18.14
N ARG A 150 -4.46 9.39 17.30
CA ARG A 150 -4.60 10.84 17.37
C ARG A 150 -5.34 11.27 18.64
N PHE A 151 -6.26 10.47 19.15
CA PHE A 151 -6.90 10.71 20.44
C PHE A 151 -5.90 10.59 21.60
N LEU A 152 -4.95 9.67 21.53
CA LEU A 152 -3.87 9.50 22.52
C LEU A 152 -2.77 10.57 22.40
N ASP A 153 -2.69 11.27 21.27
CA ASP A 153 -1.70 12.35 21.01
C ASP A 153 -2.17 13.71 21.60
N GLN A 154 -3.43 13.82 22.02
CA GLN A 154 -3.91 14.96 22.76
C GLN A 154 -3.43 14.86 24.21
N LYS A 155 -2.78 15.95 24.72
CA LYS A 155 -2.39 16.07 26.11
C LYS A 155 -3.63 15.87 27.00
N GLN A 156 -3.79 14.69 27.54
CA GLN A 156 -4.82 14.44 28.53
C GLN A 156 -4.29 14.88 29.89
N LEU A 157 -4.70 16.05 30.33
CA LEU A 157 -4.59 16.51 31.69
C LEU A 157 -5.60 15.70 32.54
N ILE A 158 -5.19 14.57 33.05
CA ILE A 158 -5.95 13.81 34.04
C ILE A 158 -5.49 14.28 35.41
N GLY A 159 -6.12 15.33 35.94
CA GLY A 159 -5.77 15.92 37.22
C GLY A 159 -4.44 16.70 37.19
N THR A 160 -3.66 16.60 38.25
CA THR A 160 -2.36 17.28 38.44
C THR A 160 -1.15 16.50 37.87
N TRP A 161 -1.37 15.39 37.20
CA TRP A 161 -0.31 14.56 36.64
C TRP A 161 -0.20 14.75 35.13
N GLU A 162 0.96 15.24 34.67
CA GLU A 162 1.33 15.24 33.26
C GLU A 162 1.69 13.82 32.84
N VAL A 163 0.81 13.15 32.09
CA VAL A 163 1.14 11.87 31.49
C VAL A 163 2.15 12.16 30.36
N PRO A 164 3.37 11.61 30.40
CA PRO A 164 4.36 11.84 29.35
C PRO A 164 3.78 11.37 28.02
N LEU A 165 3.91 12.19 26.98
CA LEU A 165 3.47 11.92 25.63
C LEU A 165 3.95 10.53 25.17
N LEU A 166 3.04 9.59 25.06
CA LEU A 166 3.29 8.24 24.50
C LEU A 166 3.66 8.31 22.99
N ARG A 167 3.63 9.51 22.42
CA ARG A 167 3.95 9.81 21.01
C ARG A 167 5.31 9.30 20.52
N ASN A 168 6.31 9.26 21.39
CA ASN A 168 7.67 8.86 21.00
C ASN A 168 7.88 7.34 20.92
N GLY A 169 6.93 6.54 21.40
CA GLY A 169 7.03 5.08 21.39
C GLY A 169 6.26 4.39 20.24
N PHE A 170 5.30 5.09 19.60
CA PHE A 170 4.45 4.52 18.55
C PHE A 170 4.71 5.07 17.14
N ARG A 171 5.52 6.11 16.99
CA ARG A 171 6.06 6.54 15.69
C ARG A 171 7.49 6.00 15.56
N LEU A 172 7.59 4.76 15.11
CA LEU A 172 8.80 4.23 14.51
C LEU A 172 8.81 4.54 13.02
#